data_e1a5d06e6a1a1a04d1b53872ec91fb59
#
_entry.id   e1a5d06e6a1a1a04d1b53872ec91fb59
#
_cell.length_a   1.000
_cell.length_b   1.000
_cell.length_c   1.000
_cell.angle_alpha   90.00
_cell.angle_beta   90.00
_cell.angle_gamma   90.00
#
_symmetry.space_group_name_H-M   'P 1'
#
loop_
_entity.id
_entity.type
_entity.pdbx_description
1 polymer ?
#
loop_
_entity_poly.entity_id
_entity_poly.type
_entity_poly.pdbx_seq_one_letter_code
_entity_poly.pdbx_strand_id
1 'polypeptide(L)'
;LLLSFIERHIELLDGRPNRFQHDDLHLGNLIADEGRFVGLIDFSNHDFGDPWHDFVKMGLFQVEESVPFAVGQLDGYFDGEVPEAFWVLYSVYLAMAVFSSAVWTERHAPLEGGRMKQRLAGIVAAHHQFEQVIPDWYEDFRYSNSEKA
;
A
#
# COMPACT_ATOMS: atom_id res chain seq x y z
N LEU A 1 -6.16 1.49 -19.17
CA LEU A 1 -6.98 1.45 -17.94
C LEU A 1 -6.26 2.12 -16.78
N LEU A 2 -5.09 1.65 -16.34
CA LEU A 2 -4.36 2.17 -15.18
C LEU A 2 -4.00 3.66 -15.31
N LEU A 3 -3.44 4.07 -16.45
CA LEU A 3 -3.09 5.48 -16.70
C LEU A 3 -4.35 6.36 -16.69
N SER A 4 -5.43 5.91 -17.34
CA SER A 4 -6.70 6.64 -17.34
C SER A 4 -7.33 6.75 -15.95
N PHE A 5 -7.08 5.77 -15.07
CA PHE A 5 -7.51 5.86 -13.68
C PHE A 5 -6.75 6.98 -12.96
N ILE A 6 -5.42 7.03 -13.10
CA ILE A 6 -4.58 8.09 -12.52
C ILE A 6 -5.02 9.47 -13.04
N GLU A 7 -5.16 9.62 -14.35
CA GLU A 7 -5.55 10.89 -14.98
C GLU A 7 -6.89 11.43 -14.46
N ARG A 8 -7.87 10.55 -14.22
CA ARG A 8 -9.18 10.96 -13.66
C ARG A 8 -9.14 11.42 -12.22
N HIS A 9 -8.13 11.01 -11.46
CA HIS A 9 -8.05 11.25 -10.01
C HIS A 9 -6.87 12.12 -9.60
N ILE A 10 -6.06 12.62 -10.56
CA ILE A 10 -4.82 13.34 -10.26
C ILE A 10 -5.07 14.61 -9.44
N GLU A 11 -6.21 15.27 -9.62
CA GLU A 11 -6.59 16.47 -8.86
C GLU A 11 -6.77 16.22 -7.36
N LEU A 12 -7.00 14.96 -6.96
CA LEU A 12 -7.10 14.59 -5.54
C LEU A 12 -5.76 14.70 -4.80
N LEU A 13 -4.65 14.81 -5.53
CA LEU A 13 -3.32 15.00 -4.96
C LEU A 13 -3.08 16.47 -4.57
N ASP A 14 -3.90 17.40 -5.05
CA ASP A 14 -3.76 18.80 -4.74
C ASP A 14 -4.16 19.10 -3.29
N GLY A 15 -3.36 19.95 -2.63
CA GLY A 15 -3.64 20.41 -1.27
C GLY A 15 -3.50 19.33 -0.19
N ARG A 16 -2.90 18.18 -0.52
CA ARG A 16 -2.65 17.12 0.48
C ARG A 16 -1.69 17.60 1.57
N PRO A 17 -1.82 17.07 2.80
CA PRO A 17 -0.92 17.42 3.90
C PRO A 17 0.54 17.12 3.54
N ASN A 18 1.45 17.95 4.01
CA ASN A 18 2.89 17.73 3.92
C ASN A 18 3.42 17.34 5.31
N ARG A 19 3.58 16.04 5.55
CA ARG A 19 4.02 15.45 6.81
C ARG A 19 5.22 14.55 6.57
N PHE A 20 5.94 14.25 7.65
CA PHE A 20 7.00 13.26 7.61
C PHE A 20 6.44 11.90 7.21
N GLN A 21 7.12 11.23 6.27
CA GLN A 21 6.85 9.88 5.81
C GLN A 21 8.11 9.03 6.00
N HIS A 22 7.92 7.76 6.31
CA HIS A 22 9.00 6.80 6.28
C HIS A 22 9.40 6.43 4.84
N ASP A 23 8.43 6.40 3.97
CA ASP A 23 8.47 6.07 2.52
C ASP A 23 9.04 4.69 2.18
N ASP A 24 9.29 3.86 3.19
CA ASP A 24 9.63 2.44 3.03
C ASP A 24 9.07 1.59 4.19
N LEU A 25 7.86 1.93 4.63
CA LEU A 25 7.21 1.25 5.75
C LEU A 25 6.68 -0.12 5.34
N HIS A 26 7.44 -1.17 5.64
CA HIS A 26 7.07 -2.58 5.43
C HIS A 26 7.58 -3.45 6.59
N LEU A 27 7.13 -4.73 6.65
CA LEU A 27 7.43 -5.64 7.76
C LEU A 27 8.93 -5.81 8.02
N GLY A 28 9.77 -5.79 6.98
CA GLY A 28 11.22 -5.90 7.12
C GLY A 28 11.88 -4.75 7.88
N ASN A 29 11.20 -3.60 8.00
CA ASN A 29 11.70 -2.42 8.70
C ASN A 29 11.09 -2.27 10.11
N LEU A 30 10.34 -3.27 10.57
CA LEU A 30 9.76 -3.31 11.91
C LEU A 30 10.58 -4.22 12.82
N ILE A 31 10.86 -3.75 14.02
CA ILE A 31 11.47 -4.56 15.09
C ILE A 31 10.36 -4.96 16.06
N ALA A 32 10.25 -6.26 16.29
CA ALA A 32 9.36 -6.83 17.29
C ALA A 32 10.14 -7.71 18.27
N ASP A 33 9.75 -7.68 19.53
CA ASP A 33 10.29 -8.54 20.59
C ASP A 33 9.13 -9.12 21.38
N GLU A 34 9.16 -10.44 21.58
CA GLU A 34 8.09 -11.19 22.27
C GLU A 34 6.67 -10.82 21.79
N GLY A 35 6.49 -10.65 20.48
CA GLY A 35 5.19 -10.30 19.86
C GLY A 35 4.76 -8.84 20.05
N ARG A 36 5.64 -7.97 20.54
CA ARG A 36 5.38 -6.54 20.70
C ARG A 36 6.21 -5.70 19.73
N PHE A 37 5.62 -4.66 19.21
CA PHE A 37 6.35 -3.65 18.44
C PHE A 37 7.36 -2.93 19.36
N VAL A 38 8.63 -2.87 18.93
CA VAL A 38 9.73 -2.25 19.65
C VAL A 38 10.23 -1.01 18.93
N GLY A 39 10.28 -1.04 17.61
CA GLY A 39 10.81 0.08 16.85
C GLY A 39 10.67 -0.05 15.35
N LEU A 40 10.96 1.04 14.68
CA LEU A 40 11.01 1.20 13.25
C LEU A 40 12.42 1.60 12.84
N ILE A 41 12.96 0.99 11.79
CA ILE A 41 14.32 1.21 11.28
C ILE A 41 14.31 1.57 9.80
N ASP A 42 15.48 1.94 9.28
CA ASP A 42 15.73 2.26 7.88
C ASP A 42 14.94 3.46 7.35
N PHE A 43 15.23 4.60 7.91
CA PHE A 43 14.70 5.90 7.48
C PHE A 43 15.45 6.51 6.31
N SER A 44 16.26 5.73 5.57
CA SER A 44 17.09 6.25 4.48
C SER A 44 16.27 6.85 3.32
N ASN A 45 15.03 6.38 3.14
CA ASN A 45 14.13 6.85 2.09
C ASN A 45 13.11 7.90 2.58
N HIS A 46 13.21 8.36 3.85
CA HIS A 46 12.23 9.28 4.41
C HIS A 46 12.02 10.54 3.53
N ASP A 47 10.81 11.01 3.49
CA ASP A 47 10.40 12.17 2.72
C ASP A 47 9.34 12.97 3.49
N PHE A 48 8.86 14.05 2.89
CA PHE A 48 7.74 14.84 3.37
C PHE A 48 6.65 14.92 2.31
N GLY A 49 5.46 14.43 2.65
CA GLY A 49 4.33 14.36 1.74
C GLY A 49 3.04 13.99 2.43
N ASP A 50 2.11 13.41 1.66
CA ASP A 50 0.85 12.91 2.20
C ASP A 50 1.08 11.68 3.07
N PRO A 51 0.71 11.69 4.38
CA PRO A 51 0.89 10.53 5.26
C PRO A 51 0.18 9.25 4.78
N TRP A 52 -0.81 9.36 3.90
CA TRP A 52 -1.46 8.19 3.31
C TRP A 52 -0.62 7.50 2.23
N HIS A 53 0.39 8.19 1.68
CA HIS A 53 1.34 7.61 0.75
C HIS A 53 2.18 6.48 1.38
N ASP A 54 2.50 6.56 2.66
CA ASP A 54 3.24 5.50 3.37
C ASP A 54 2.56 4.11 3.27
N PHE A 55 1.23 4.08 3.12
CA PHE A 55 0.49 2.83 2.94
C PHE A 55 0.70 2.14 1.59
N VAL A 56 1.36 2.79 0.62
CA VAL A 56 1.69 2.17 -0.68
C VAL A 56 2.51 0.89 -0.49
N LYS A 57 3.45 0.89 0.47
CA LYS A 57 4.27 -0.30 0.78
C LYS A 57 3.44 -1.45 1.35
N MET A 58 2.30 -1.16 1.97
CA MET A 58 1.34 -2.18 2.40
C MET A 58 0.86 -3.00 1.21
N GLY A 59 0.36 -2.37 0.15
CA GLY A 59 -0.10 -3.07 -1.04
C GLY A 59 1.02 -3.67 -1.88
N LEU A 60 2.20 -3.05 -1.90
CA LEU A 60 3.34 -3.56 -2.66
C LEU A 60 3.98 -4.80 -2.03
N PHE A 61 4.05 -4.89 -0.69
CA PHE A 61 4.86 -5.88 -0.01
C PHE A 61 4.14 -6.61 1.12
N GLN A 62 3.47 -5.89 2.01
CA GLN A 62 2.98 -6.47 3.27
C GLN A 62 1.86 -7.48 3.08
N VAL A 63 0.95 -7.23 2.14
CA VAL A 63 -0.20 -8.12 1.89
C VAL A 63 0.21 -9.49 1.39
N GLU A 64 1.36 -9.61 0.72
CA GLU A 64 1.93 -10.91 0.33
C GLU A 64 2.41 -11.71 1.54
N GLU A 65 2.84 -11.03 2.60
CA GLU A 65 3.37 -11.67 3.80
C GLU A 65 2.28 -11.88 4.86
N SER A 66 1.43 -10.87 5.07
CA SER A 66 0.39 -10.93 6.09
C SER A 66 -0.74 -9.92 5.86
N VAL A 67 -1.86 -10.40 5.32
CA VAL A 67 -3.10 -9.61 5.22
C VAL A 67 -3.59 -9.14 6.61
N PRO A 68 -3.59 -10.00 7.67
CA PRO A 68 -3.98 -9.56 9.01
C PRO A 68 -3.15 -8.39 9.54
N PHE A 69 -1.84 -8.36 9.23
CA PHE A 69 -0.98 -7.25 9.62
C PHE A 69 -1.33 -5.97 8.87
N ALA A 70 -1.54 -6.06 7.55
CA ALA A 70 -1.94 -4.91 6.72
C ALA A 70 -3.27 -4.31 7.19
N VAL A 71 -4.26 -5.14 7.51
CA VAL A 71 -5.53 -4.68 8.07
C VAL A 71 -5.34 -4.06 9.46
N GLY A 72 -4.55 -4.69 10.33
CA GLY A 72 -4.24 -4.15 11.66
C GLY A 72 -3.54 -2.78 11.61
N GLN A 73 -2.71 -2.53 10.60
CA GLN A 73 -2.08 -1.24 10.37
C GLN A 73 -3.12 -0.15 10.02
N LEU A 74 -4.08 -0.48 9.16
CA LEU A 74 -5.18 0.40 8.82
C LEU A 74 -6.08 0.67 10.02
N ASP A 75 -6.46 -0.38 10.74
CA ASP A 75 -7.30 -0.26 11.93
C ASP A 75 -6.64 0.60 13.02
N GLY A 76 -5.33 0.41 13.24
CA GLY A 76 -4.58 1.21 14.20
C GLY A 76 -4.44 2.68 13.80
N TYR A 77 -4.33 2.97 12.51
CA TYR A 77 -4.21 4.33 12.02
C TYR A 77 -5.55 5.09 11.98
N PHE A 78 -6.63 4.39 11.62
CA PHE A 78 -7.96 4.98 11.43
C PHE A 78 -8.96 4.67 12.56
N ASP A 79 -8.49 4.11 13.67
CA ASP A 79 -9.34 3.72 14.80
C ASP A 79 -10.48 2.75 14.40
N GLY A 80 -10.18 1.87 13.45
CA GLY A 80 -11.08 0.82 12.95
C GLY A 80 -12.00 1.23 11.79
N GLU A 81 -12.14 2.52 11.50
CA GLU A 81 -13.01 3.02 10.43
C GLU A 81 -12.22 3.69 9.30
N VAL A 82 -11.82 2.90 8.30
CA VAL A 82 -11.06 3.40 7.14
C VAL A 82 -11.96 4.25 6.25
N PRO A 83 -11.68 5.54 6.04
CA PRO A 83 -12.51 6.41 5.21
C PRO A 83 -12.50 6.00 3.74
N GLU A 84 -13.63 6.15 3.05
CA GLU A 84 -13.72 5.91 1.60
C GLU A 84 -12.70 6.76 0.82
N ALA A 85 -12.51 8.01 1.21
CA ALA A 85 -11.52 8.90 0.61
C ALA A 85 -10.07 8.38 0.69
N PHE A 86 -9.73 7.60 1.74
CA PHE A 86 -8.44 6.93 1.83
C PHE A 86 -8.27 5.94 0.69
N TRP A 87 -9.25 5.09 0.44
CA TRP A 87 -9.15 4.04 -0.58
C TRP A 87 -8.97 4.60 -1.98
N VAL A 88 -9.66 5.69 -2.29
CA VAL A 88 -9.49 6.36 -3.59
C VAL A 88 -8.07 6.87 -3.75
N LEU A 89 -7.54 7.63 -2.75
CA LEU A 89 -6.19 8.17 -2.78
C LEU A 89 -5.10 7.10 -2.73
N TYR A 90 -5.25 6.11 -1.86
CA TYR A 90 -4.37 4.95 -1.79
C TYR A 90 -4.26 4.25 -3.15
N SER A 91 -5.39 4.03 -3.82
CA SER A 91 -5.41 3.42 -5.14
C SER A 91 -4.71 4.28 -6.20
N VAL A 92 -4.82 5.62 -6.13
CA VAL A 92 -4.06 6.51 -7.01
C VAL A 92 -2.55 6.37 -6.79
N TYR A 93 -2.10 6.45 -5.53
CA TYR A 93 -0.69 6.28 -5.18
C TYR A 93 -0.19 4.89 -5.58
N LEU A 94 -0.96 3.84 -5.31
CA LEU A 94 -0.59 2.47 -5.66
C LEU A 94 -0.51 2.27 -7.17
N ALA A 95 -1.45 2.83 -7.94
CA ALA A 95 -1.42 2.81 -9.40
C ALA A 95 -0.16 3.50 -9.96
N MET A 96 0.24 4.63 -9.39
CA MET A 96 1.50 5.31 -9.74
C MET A 96 2.71 4.45 -9.37
N ALA A 97 2.66 3.80 -8.20
CA ALA A 97 3.73 2.92 -7.72
C ALA A 97 3.90 1.67 -8.60
N VAL A 98 2.85 1.16 -9.26
CA VAL A 98 2.96 0.08 -10.23
C VAL A 98 3.93 0.46 -11.36
N PHE A 99 3.82 1.67 -11.91
CA PHE A 99 4.75 2.13 -12.96
C PHE A 99 6.15 2.36 -12.43
N SER A 100 6.28 3.09 -11.32
CA SER A 100 7.60 3.43 -10.77
C SER A 100 8.37 2.18 -10.31
N SER A 101 7.68 1.20 -9.71
CA SER A 101 8.30 -0.06 -9.28
C SER A 101 8.78 -0.90 -10.46
N ALA A 102 8.03 -0.94 -11.55
CA ALA A 102 8.46 -1.65 -12.77
C ALA A 102 9.76 -1.05 -13.34
N VAL A 103 9.79 0.29 -13.47
CA VAL A 103 10.98 1.01 -13.99
C VAL A 103 12.17 0.89 -13.04
N TRP A 104 11.92 1.04 -11.73
CA TRP A 104 12.97 0.92 -10.72
C TRP A 104 13.60 -0.48 -10.74
N THR A 105 12.79 -1.52 -10.79
CA THR A 105 13.26 -2.91 -10.79
C THR A 105 14.11 -3.20 -12.03
N GLU A 106 13.68 -2.74 -13.21
CA GLU A 106 14.44 -2.91 -14.44
C GLU A 106 15.84 -2.29 -14.35
N ARG A 107 15.95 -1.12 -13.68
CA ARG A 107 17.21 -0.37 -13.59
C ARG A 107 18.13 -0.85 -12.47
N HIS A 108 17.59 -1.26 -11.32
CA HIS A 108 18.36 -1.47 -10.10
C HIS A 108 18.37 -2.93 -9.62
N ALA A 109 17.37 -3.73 -9.99
CA ALA A 109 17.25 -5.12 -9.58
C ALA A 109 16.72 -6.02 -10.72
N PRO A 110 17.38 -6.04 -11.90
CA PRO A 110 16.85 -6.74 -13.09
C PRO A 110 16.64 -8.25 -12.86
N LEU A 111 17.36 -8.87 -11.95
CA LEU A 111 17.19 -10.29 -11.60
C LEU A 111 15.87 -10.55 -10.88
N GLU A 112 15.30 -9.56 -10.21
CA GLU A 112 14.00 -9.62 -9.50
C GLU A 112 12.82 -9.29 -10.44
N GLY A 113 13.07 -8.96 -11.70
CA GLY A 113 12.05 -8.49 -12.64
C GLY A 113 10.87 -9.44 -12.81
N GLY A 114 11.11 -10.76 -12.79
CA GLY A 114 10.06 -11.77 -12.87
C GLY A 114 9.12 -11.74 -11.66
N ARG A 115 9.69 -11.68 -10.45
CA ARG A 115 8.94 -11.60 -9.19
C ARG A 115 8.16 -10.29 -9.09
N MET A 116 8.80 -9.18 -9.44
CA MET A 116 8.13 -7.87 -9.44
C MET A 116 6.95 -7.85 -10.41
N LYS A 117 7.10 -8.38 -11.63
CA LYS A 117 5.97 -8.46 -12.59
C LYS A 117 4.78 -9.24 -12.04
N GLN A 118 5.02 -10.37 -11.37
CA GLN A 118 3.95 -11.14 -10.74
C GLN A 118 3.26 -10.35 -9.63
N ARG A 119 4.02 -9.68 -8.78
CA ARG A 119 3.50 -8.81 -7.72
C ARG A 119 2.62 -7.70 -8.29
N LEU A 120 3.13 -6.94 -9.25
CA LEU A 120 2.38 -5.85 -9.87
C LEU A 120 1.11 -6.34 -10.58
N ALA A 121 1.16 -7.51 -11.24
CA ALA A 121 -0.02 -8.14 -11.81
C ALA A 121 -1.05 -8.53 -10.74
N GLY A 122 -0.60 -9.05 -9.59
CA GLY A 122 -1.46 -9.35 -8.45
C GLY A 122 -2.15 -8.11 -7.87
N ILE A 123 -1.43 -7.00 -7.74
CA ILE A 123 -2.00 -5.71 -7.30
C ILE A 123 -3.10 -5.25 -8.26
N VAL A 124 -2.81 -5.25 -9.57
CA VAL A 124 -3.79 -4.85 -10.59
C VAL A 124 -5.02 -5.75 -10.57
N ALA A 125 -4.83 -7.06 -10.36
CA ALA A 125 -5.94 -8.02 -10.26
C ALA A 125 -6.79 -7.76 -9.01
N ALA A 126 -6.17 -7.59 -7.83
CA ALA A 126 -6.87 -7.35 -6.56
C ALA A 126 -7.70 -6.06 -6.54
N HIS A 127 -7.42 -5.13 -7.43
CA HIS A 127 -8.18 -3.90 -7.65
C HIS A 127 -9.08 -3.94 -8.90
N HIS A 128 -9.28 -5.12 -9.52
CA HIS A 128 -10.06 -5.28 -10.75
C HIS A 128 -9.63 -4.27 -11.83
N GLN A 129 -8.32 -4.18 -12.06
CA GLN A 129 -7.71 -3.21 -12.98
C GLN A 129 -7.96 -1.73 -12.59
N PHE A 130 -8.14 -1.48 -11.29
CA PHE A 130 -8.51 -0.19 -10.68
C PHE A 130 -9.92 0.31 -11.06
N GLU A 131 -10.82 -0.61 -11.40
CA GLU A 131 -12.27 -0.36 -11.41
C GLU A 131 -12.84 -0.39 -9.98
N GLN A 132 -12.14 -1.07 -9.07
CA GLN A 132 -12.43 -1.15 -7.64
C GLN A 132 -11.29 -0.53 -6.83
N VAL A 133 -11.62 0.42 -5.93
CA VAL A 133 -10.62 1.11 -5.11
C VAL A 133 -10.29 0.34 -3.83
N ILE A 134 -11.24 -0.40 -3.27
CA ILE A 134 -11.00 -1.29 -2.13
C ILE A 134 -10.54 -2.64 -2.67
N PRO A 135 -9.33 -3.11 -2.31
CA PRO A 135 -8.82 -4.37 -2.85
C PRO A 135 -9.51 -5.60 -2.25
N ASP A 136 -9.62 -6.67 -3.03
CA ASP A 136 -10.26 -7.94 -2.65
C ASP A 136 -9.73 -8.47 -1.32
N TRP A 137 -8.40 -8.44 -1.09
CA TRP A 137 -7.80 -8.95 0.14
C TRP A 137 -8.33 -8.27 1.41
N TYR A 138 -8.72 -6.99 1.33
CA TYR A 138 -9.30 -6.27 2.46
C TYR A 138 -10.76 -6.65 2.67
N GLU A 139 -11.55 -6.68 1.62
CA GLU A 139 -12.97 -7.07 1.68
C GLU A 139 -13.13 -8.51 2.16
N ASP A 140 -12.37 -9.45 1.59
CA ASP A 140 -12.37 -10.87 1.97
C ASP A 140 -12.00 -11.07 3.43
N PHE A 141 -10.98 -10.34 3.92
CA PHE A 141 -10.59 -10.42 5.32
C PHE A 141 -11.69 -9.90 6.25
N ARG A 142 -12.31 -8.76 5.91
CA ARG A 142 -13.41 -8.18 6.70
C ARG A 142 -14.63 -9.10 6.73
N TYR A 143 -15.01 -9.64 5.57
CA TYR A 143 -16.13 -10.58 5.47
C TYR A 143 -15.89 -11.83 6.33
N SER A 144 -14.74 -12.48 6.17
CA SER A 144 -14.40 -13.72 6.89
C SER A 144 -14.34 -13.55 8.41
N ASN A 145 -14.11 -12.34 8.92
CA ASN A 145 -14.07 -12.08 10.35
C ASN A 145 -15.40 -11.55 10.91
N SER A 146 -16.29 -11.00 10.08
CA SER A 146 -17.62 -10.60 10.50
C SER A 146 -18.53 -11.81 10.82
N GLU A 147 -18.29 -12.97 10.19
CA GLU A 147 -19.02 -14.20 10.47
C GLU A 147 -18.59 -14.92 11.77
N LYS A 148 -17.48 -14.50 12.37
CA LYS A 148 -16.92 -15.10 13.60
C LYS A 148 -17.17 -14.31 14.87
N ALA A 149 -17.74 -13.11 14.74
CA ALA A 149 -18.09 -12.22 15.84
C ALA A 149 -19.57 -12.32 16.21
#